data_002cf9c814b9e8c89a9bd07f7442cc5d
#
_entry.id   002cf9c814b9e8c89a9bd07f7442cc5d
#
_cell.length_a   1.000
_cell.length_b   1.000
_cell.length_c   1.000
_cell.angle_alpha   90.00
_cell.angle_beta   90.00
_cell.angle_gamma   90.00
#
_symmetry.space_group_name_H-M   'P 1'
#
loop_
_entity.id
_entity.type
_entity.pdbx_description
1 polymer ?
#
loop_
_entity_poly.entity_id
_entity_poly.type
_entity_poly.pdbx_seq_one_letter_code
_entity_poly.pdbx_strand_id
1 'polypeptide(L)'
;ATIYLKDGKAIKARDNYEEYPDVIELAKLYNDSGIDKIMIFDLSTTDEEHERNIQVILNINRNIEIKVCAGGNIKRMEDIKKFIYAGCLQVIVNGSKPESMALAAEASKRFGKDRILVSVTNVDFIFKHQDEMADTFHEVLILNKAVLDAVEGMTDVPHVVYLNDADYDEILSILSRKNVRGIAGSLINNPKTDIMEMKSQLSASGIKMDNFEPNLKWSDLKKNSDGMVPVIVQDYRTDEVLMLAYMNEEAFDTTINIGKMTYYSRSRNELWTKGLTSGHIQYVKSLTADCDYDTILAKVSQIGAACHTGNQSCFFNEIVKKEYVEKNPQKVLGDVYNIILDRRKN
;
A
#
# COMPACT_ATOMS: atom_id res chain seq x y z
N ALA A 1 -1.91 1.37 -6.70
CA ALA A 1 -1.82 0.24 -7.66
C ALA A 1 -3.21 -0.19 -8.12
N THR A 2 -3.25 -1.02 -9.15
CA THR A 2 -4.50 -1.53 -9.75
C THR A 2 -4.48 -3.06 -9.80
N ILE A 3 -5.57 -3.70 -9.38
CA ILE A 3 -5.79 -5.15 -9.51
C ILE A 3 -7.06 -5.37 -10.33
N TYR A 4 -6.99 -6.22 -11.34
CA TYR A 4 -8.16 -6.66 -12.12
C TYR A 4 -8.55 -8.06 -11.67
N LEU A 5 -9.83 -8.23 -11.29
CA LEU A 5 -10.37 -9.53 -10.86
C LEU A 5 -11.33 -10.07 -11.91
N LYS A 6 -11.12 -11.32 -12.27
CA LYS A 6 -12.00 -12.09 -13.12
C LYS A 6 -12.15 -13.50 -12.56
N ASP A 7 -13.38 -13.92 -12.31
CA ASP A 7 -13.72 -15.24 -11.78
C ASP A 7 -12.92 -15.66 -10.54
N GLY A 8 -12.75 -14.74 -9.58
CA GLY A 8 -12.02 -14.98 -8.32
C GLY A 8 -10.50 -14.94 -8.44
N LYS A 9 -9.94 -14.57 -9.60
CA LYS A 9 -8.50 -14.53 -9.83
C LYS A 9 -8.04 -13.14 -10.25
N ALA A 10 -6.80 -12.77 -9.89
CA ALA A 10 -6.17 -11.55 -10.37
C ALA A 10 -5.53 -11.80 -11.75
N ILE A 11 -5.77 -10.89 -12.67
CA ILE A 11 -5.21 -10.90 -14.02
C ILE A 11 -4.32 -9.68 -14.28
N LYS A 12 -3.40 -9.79 -15.24
CA LYS A 12 -2.36 -8.78 -15.53
C LYS A 12 -2.93 -7.44 -15.97
N ALA A 13 -3.94 -7.47 -16.85
CA ALA A 13 -4.61 -6.26 -17.34
C ALA A 13 -6.04 -6.59 -17.81
N ARG A 14 -6.82 -5.55 -18.07
CA ARG A 14 -8.22 -5.68 -18.54
C ARG A 14 -8.35 -6.50 -19.81
N ASP A 15 -7.35 -6.45 -20.67
CA ASP A 15 -7.25 -7.14 -21.97
C ASP A 15 -6.18 -8.24 -21.99
N ASN A 16 -5.49 -8.47 -20.88
CA ASN A 16 -4.52 -9.55 -20.68
C ASN A 16 -4.97 -10.45 -19.54
N TYR A 17 -5.53 -11.61 -19.86
CA TYR A 17 -6.09 -12.59 -18.93
C TYR A 17 -5.04 -13.52 -18.31
N GLU A 18 -3.74 -13.27 -18.47
CA GLU A 18 -2.70 -13.97 -17.72
C GLU A 18 -2.90 -13.74 -16.23
N GLU A 19 -2.98 -14.83 -15.46
CA GLU A 19 -3.26 -14.79 -14.02
C GLU A 19 -1.99 -14.49 -13.21
N TYR A 20 -2.16 -13.79 -12.09
CA TYR A 20 -1.16 -13.76 -11.02
C TYR A 20 -1.27 -15.06 -10.20
N PRO A 21 -0.15 -15.64 -9.77
CA PRO A 21 -0.17 -16.89 -9.00
C PRO A 21 -0.93 -16.79 -7.67
N ASP A 22 -0.81 -15.65 -6.98
CA ASP A 22 -1.47 -15.38 -5.71
C ASP A 22 -1.82 -13.89 -5.60
N VAL A 23 -3.10 -13.60 -5.51
CA VAL A 23 -3.62 -12.23 -5.38
C VAL A 23 -3.33 -11.63 -4.01
N ILE A 24 -3.27 -12.44 -2.96
CA ILE A 24 -3.00 -11.96 -1.60
C ILE A 24 -1.52 -11.55 -1.48
N GLU A 25 -0.61 -12.35 -2.01
CA GLU A 25 0.81 -12.00 -2.05
C GLU A 25 1.06 -10.76 -2.93
N LEU A 26 0.34 -10.61 -4.04
CA LEU A 26 0.37 -9.39 -4.85
C LEU A 26 -0.10 -8.16 -4.06
N ALA A 27 -1.22 -8.28 -3.32
CA ALA A 27 -1.74 -7.18 -2.51
C ALA A 27 -0.81 -6.82 -1.35
N LYS A 28 -0.18 -7.81 -0.71
CA LYS A 28 0.86 -7.59 0.32
C LYS A 28 2.08 -6.89 -0.25
N LEU A 29 2.54 -7.28 -1.45
CA LEU A 29 3.64 -6.59 -2.12
C LEU A 29 3.31 -5.10 -2.32
N TYR A 30 2.12 -4.77 -2.80
CA TYR A 30 1.68 -3.38 -2.94
C TYR A 30 1.58 -2.66 -1.59
N ASN A 31 1.05 -3.34 -0.56
CA ASN A 31 0.97 -2.81 0.80
C ASN A 31 2.35 -2.43 1.37
N ASP A 32 3.38 -3.17 1.02
CA ASP A 32 4.71 -3.03 1.61
C ASP A 32 5.63 -2.10 0.79
N SER A 33 5.34 -1.91 -0.52
CA SER A 33 6.20 -1.16 -1.45
C SER A 33 6.00 0.36 -1.47
N GLY A 34 5.20 0.92 -0.55
CA GLY A 34 4.95 2.37 -0.45
C GLY A 34 3.77 2.87 -1.30
N ILE A 35 2.92 1.96 -1.78
CA ILE A 35 1.67 2.31 -2.45
C ILE A 35 0.64 2.75 -1.43
N ASP A 36 -0.08 3.84 -1.70
CA ASP A 36 -1.03 4.45 -0.76
C ASP A 36 -2.43 3.84 -0.85
N LYS A 37 -2.80 3.30 -2.04
CA LYS A 37 -4.15 2.80 -2.31
C LYS A 37 -4.13 1.70 -3.37
N ILE A 38 -4.90 0.64 -3.17
CA ILE A 38 -5.17 -0.37 -4.20
C ILE A 38 -6.56 -0.12 -4.79
N MET A 39 -6.62 -0.01 -6.12
CA MET A 39 -7.86 0.04 -6.90
C MET A 39 -8.15 -1.34 -7.48
N ILE A 40 -9.31 -1.91 -7.16
CA ILE A 40 -9.70 -3.23 -7.66
C ILE A 40 -10.86 -3.07 -8.65
N PHE A 41 -10.67 -3.58 -9.86
CA PHE A 41 -11.70 -3.61 -10.89
C PHE A 41 -12.25 -5.02 -11.06
N ASP A 42 -13.51 -5.18 -10.71
CA ASP A 42 -14.28 -6.40 -10.93
C ASP A 42 -14.72 -6.49 -12.38
N LEU A 43 -14.16 -7.45 -13.12
CA LEU A 43 -14.47 -7.72 -14.53
C LEU A 43 -15.46 -8.89 -14.69
N SER A 44 -16.22 -9.22 -13.66
CA SER A 44 -17.25 -10.27 -13.71
C SER A 44 -18.33 -9.95 -14.77
N THR A 45 -18.82 -11.00 -15.39
CA THR A 45 -19.91 -10.95 -16.36
C THR A 45 -21.20 -11.55 -15.83
N THR A 46 -21.10 -12.39 -14.79
CA THR A 46 -22.23 -13.02 -14.10
C THR A 46 -22.28 -12.63 -12.62
N ASP A 47 -23.41 -12.85 -11.96
CA ASP A 47 -23.56 -12.57 -10.55
C ASP A 47 -22.73 -13.56 -9.70
N GLU A 48 -22.54 -14.81 -10.14
CA GLU A 48 -21.69 -15.80 -9.48
C GLU A 48 -20.20 -15.43 -9.53
N GLU A 49 -19.72 -14.93 -10.67
CA GLU A 49 -18.35 -14.39 -10.79
C GLU A 49 -18.17 -13.17 -9.88
N HIS A 50 -19.18 -12.28 -9.82
CA HIS A 50 -19.17 -11.11 -8.95
C HIS A 50 -19.03 -11.54 -7.47
N GLU A 51 -19.82 -12.51 -7.01
CA GLU A 51 -19.71 -13.00 -5.63
C GLU A 51 -18.33 -13.60 -5.33
N ARG A 52 -17.72 -14.34 -6.25
CA ARG A 52 -16.35 -14.85 -6.07
C ARG A 52 -15.35 -13.70 -5.95
N ASN A 53 -15.45 -12.66 -6.79
CA ASN A 53 -14.59 -11.49 -6.73
C ASN A 53 -14.77 -10.71 -5.41
N ILE A 54 -16.00 -10.58 -4.90
CA ILE A 54 -16.29 -9.97 -3.58
C ILE A 54 -15.57 -10.73 -2.45
N GLN A 55 -15.55 -12.07 -2.47
CA GLN A 55 -14.85 -12.88 -1.47
C GLN A 55 -13.32 -12.66 -1.55
N VAL A 56 -12.77 -12.53 -2.75
CA VAL A 56 -11.34 -12.18 -2.93
C VAL A 56 -11.05 -10.79 -2.36
N ILE A 57 -11.88 -9.79 -2.64
CA ILE A 57 -11.74 -8.44 -2.10
C ILE A 57 -11.79 -8.43 -0.57
N LEU A 58 -12.73 -9.15 0.03
CA LEU A 58 -12.81 -9.32 1.48
C LEU A 58 -11.51 -9.93 2.04
N ASN A 59 -10.96 -10.93 1.35
CA ASN A 59 -9.73 -11.59 1.77
C ASN A 59 -8.51 -10.65 1.62
N ILE A 60 -8.43 -9.86 0.56
CA ILE A 60 -7.40 -8.81 0.40
C ILE A 60 -7.46 -7.85 1.59
N ASN A 61 -8.64 -7.28 1.89
CA ASN A 61 -8.81 -6.30 2.98
C ASN A 61 -8.45 -6.86 4.37
N ARG A 62 -8.50 -8.18 4.57
CA ARG A 62 -8.09 -8.83 5.83
C ARG A 62 -6.57 -8.99 5.97
N ASN A 63 -5.83 -8.87 4.87
CA ASN A 63 -4.40 -9.19 4.82
C ASN A 63 -3.49 -7.98 4.60
N ILE A 64 -4.06 -6.78 4.36
CA ILE A 64 -3.32 -5.54 4.12
C ILE A 64 -3.84 -4.39 4.97
N GLU A 65 -3.05 -3.33 5.14
CA GLU A 65 -3.39 -2.15 5.94
C GLU A 65 -3.73 -0.93 5.08
N ILE A 66 -3.23 -0.87 3.83
CA ILE A 66 -3.49 0.28 2.96
C ILE A 66 -4.93 0.30 2.43
N LYS A 67 -5.36 1.47 2.01
CA LYS A 67 -6.73 1.70 1.53
C LYS A 67 -7.04 0.88 0.29
N VAL A 68 -8.20 0.24 0.26
CA VAL A 68 -8.74 -0.44 -0.92
C VAL A 68 -9.96 0.31 -1.42
N CYS A 69 -10.02 0.57 -2.71
CA CYS A 69 -11.24 0.97 -3.39
C CYS A 69 -11.55 -0.04 -4.51
N ALA A 70 -12.82 -0.28 -4.77
CA ALA A 70 -13.23 -1.25 -5.77
C ALA A 70 -14.40 -0.76 -6.61
N GLY A 71 -14.49 -1.24 -7.83
CA GLY A 71 -15.58 -0.98 -8.76
C GLY A 71 -15.67 -2.05 -9.83
N GLY A 72 -16.66 -1.91 -10.69
CA GLY A 72 -16.96 -2.88 -11.72
C GLY A 72 -18.23 -3.68 -11.42
N ASN A 73 -18.95 -4.06 -12.46
CA ASN A 73 -20.23 -4.77 -12.39
C ASN A 73 -21.29 -4.18 -11.42
N ILE A 74 -21.24 -2.86 -11.17
CA ILE A 74 -22.22 -2.16 -10.34
C ILE A 74 -23.45 -1.87 -11.18
N LYS A 75 -24.61 -2.40 -10.78
CA LYS A 75 -25.92 -2.23 -11.43
C LYS A 75 -26.95 -1.62 -10.50
N ARG A 76 -26.79 -1.80 -9.18
CA ARG A 76 -27.76 -1.44 -8.14
C ARG A 76 -27.05 -1.12 -6.80
N MET A 77 -27.78 -0.52 -5.88
CA MET A 77 -27.28 -0.15 -4.55
C MET A 77 -26.70 -1.34 -3.78
N GLU A 78 -27.24 -2.55 -3.99
CA GLU A 78 -26.76 -3.75 -3.31
C GLU A 78 -25.31 -4.10 -3.68
N ASP A 79 -24.91 -3.85 -4.94
CA ASP A 79 -23.54 -4.09 -5.40
C ASP A 79 -22.55 -3.11 -4.73
N ILE A 80 -22.94 -1.85 -4.53
CA ILE A 80 -22.16 -0.87 -3.75
C ILE A 80 -22.00 -1.33 -2.30
N LYS A 81 -23.06 -1.81 -1.66
CA LYS A 81 -23.01 -2.33 -0.28
C LYS A 81 -22.04 -3.50 -0.15
N LYS A 82 -22.04 -4.43 -1.11
CA LYS A 82 -21.13 -5.58 -1.10
C LYS A 82 -19.67 -5.15 -1.05
N PHE A 83 -19.24 -4.19 -1.88
CA PHE A 83 -17.89 -3.64 -1.82
C PHE A 83 -17.57 -3.00 -0.47
N ILE A 84 -18.48 -2.19 0.08
CA ILE A 84 -18.30 -1.54 1.38
C ILE A 84 -18.18 -2.60 2.49
N TYR A 85 -19.05 -3.61 2.50
CA TYR A 85 -19.03 -4.68 3.52
C TYR A 85 -17.87 -5.66 3.34
N ALA A 86 -17.32 -5.77 2.13
CA ALA A 86 -16.06 -6.45 1.88
C ALA A 86 -14.81 -5.68 2.40
N GLY A 87 -15.01 -4.50 3.03
CA GLY A 87 -13.95 -3.70 3.65
C GLY A 87 -13.41 -2.59 2.76
N CYS A 88 -13.93 -2.37 1.55
CA CYS A 88 -13.47 -1.27 0.72
C CYS A 88 -13.77 0.08 1.37
N LEU A 89 -12.74 0.94 1.45
CA LEU A 89 -12.92 2.30 1.92
C LEU A 89 -13.80 3.11 0.96
N GLN A 90 -13.66 2.87 -0.34
CA GLN A 90 -14.33 3.62 -1.39
C GLN A 90 -14.83 2.71 -2.51
N VAL A 91 -15.87 3.14 -3.21
CA VAL A 91 -16.46 2.42 -4.35
C VAL A 91 -16.37 3.29 -5.60
N ILE A 92 -15.93 2.70 -6.71
CA ILE A 92 -15.74 3.38 -8.00
C ILE A 92 -16.94 3.07 -8.89
N VAL A 93 -17.78 4.07 -9.17
CA VAL A 93 -18.86 3.95 -10.16
C VAL A 93 -18.36 4.35 -11.54
N ASN A 94 -18.91 3.71 -12.57
CA ASN A 94 -18.51 3.97 -13.97
C ASN A 94 -19.34 5.10 -14.57
N GLY A 95 -18.75 6.28 -14.78
CA GLY A 95 -19.40 7.44 -15.36
C GLY A 95 -19.90 7.26 -16.82
N SER A 96 -19.49 6.19 -17.51
CA SER A 96 -20.02 5.91 -18.86
C SER A 96 -21.44 5.31 -18.85
N LYS A 97 -21.99 4.96 -17.67
CA LYS A 97 -23.35 4.40 -17.58
C LYS A 97 -24.36 5.48 -17.22
N PRO A 98 -25.53 5.54 -17.89
CA PRO A 98 -26.53 6.57 -17.68
C PRO A 98 -27.07 6.64 -16.25
N GLU A 99 -27.20 5.50 -15.58
CA GLU A 99 -27.74 5.38 -14.20
C GLU A 99 -26.73 5.74 -13.11
N SER A 100 -25.45 5.92 -13.43
CA SER A 100 -24.39 6.06 -12.45
C SER A 100 -24.54 7.26 -11.52
N MET A 101 -25.01 8.40 -12.04
CA MET A 101 -25.18 9.59 -11.22
C MET A 101 -26.27 9.40 -10.15
N ALA A 102 -27.45 8.89 -10.53
CA ALA A 102 -28.53 8.63 -9.59
C ALA A 102 -28.12 7.64 -8.50
N LEU A 103 -27.46 6.56 -8.90
CA LEU A 103 -26.96 5.54 -7.99
C LEU A 103 -25.87 6.07 -7.05
N ALA A 104 -24.93 6.88 -7.56
CA ALA A 104 -23.89 7.52 -6.78
C ALA A 104 -24.46 8.53 -5.78
N ALA A 105 -25.43 9.35 -6.18
CA ALA A 105 -26.07 10.31 -5.30
C ALA A 105 -26.85 9.64 -4.15
N GLU A 106 -27.54 8.51 -4.44
CA GLU A 106 -28.19 7.70 -3.38
C GLU A 106 -27.13 7.09 -2.44
N ALA A 107 -26.04 6.54 -3.00
CA ALA A 107 -24.96 5.95 -2.21
C ALA A 107 -24.23 6.99 -1.35
N SER A 108 -23.96 8.17 -1.90
CA SER A 108 -23.36 9.29 -1.18
C SER A 108 -24.19 9.76 0.01
N LYS A 109 -25.51 9.86 -0.15
CA LYS A 109 -26.44 10.18 0.96
C LYS A 109 -26.45 9.11 2.05
N ARG A 110 -26.27 7.83 1.68
CA ARG A 110 -26.35 6.71 2.63
C ARG A 110 -25.03 6.43 3.35
N PHE A 111 -23.90 6.52 2.65
CA PHE A 111 -22.58 6.10 3.14
C PHE A 111 -21.59 7.26 3.32
N GLY A 112 -21.96 8.45 2.87
CA GLY A 112 -21.07 9.61 2.78
C GLY A 112 -20.39 9.74 1.41
N LYS A 113 -20.22 10.97 0.94
CA LYS A 113 -19.54 11.23 -0.35
C LYS A 113 -18.08 10.75 -0.37
N ASP A 114 -17.43 10.74 0.78
CA ASP A 114 -16.04 10.27 0.94
C ASP A 114 -15.85 8.80 0.55
N ARG A 115 -16.97 8.08 0.39
CA ARG A 115 -16.99 6.67 0.00
C ARG A 115 -17.18 6.44 -1.50
N ILE A 116 -17.47 7.49 -2.28
CA ILE A 116 -17.89 7.34 -3.68
C ILE A 116 -16.91 8.05 -4.61
N LEU A 117 -16.37 7.30 -5.56
CA LEU A 117 -15.56 7.78 -6.67
C LEU A 117 -16.28 7.57 -7.98
N VAL A 118 -15.93 8.35 -9.00
CA VAL A 118 -16.36 8.10 -10.38
C VAL A 118 -15.16 7.90 -11.30
N SER A 119 -15.23 6.90 -12.18
CA SER A 119 -14.24 6.73 -13.25
C SER A 119 -14.79 7.26 -14.58
N VAL A 120 -13.97 8.03 -15.30
CA VAL A 120 -14.33 8.65 -16.58
C VAL A 120 -13.28 8.38 -17.65
N THR A 121 -13.74 8.18 -18.90
CA THR A 121 -12.88 8.04 -20.10
C THR A 121 -12.99 9.25 -21.03
N ASN A 122 -14.06 10.03 -20.88
CA ASN A 122 -14.32 11.28 -21.58
C ASN A 122 -14.97 12.30 -20.63
N VAL A 123 -15.28 13.48 -21.12
CA VAL A 123 -15.81 14.59 -20.33
C VAL A 123 -17.33 14.59 -20.21
N ASP A 124 -18.04 13.79 -20.98
CA ASP A 124 -19.52 13.88 -21.11
C ASP A 124 -20.25 13.75 -19.78
N PHE A 125 -19.81 12.80 -18.92
CA PHE A 125 -20.41 12.61 -17.62
C PHE A 125 -20.23 13.85 -16.72
N ILE A 126 -19.01 14.40 -16.67
CA ILE A 126 -18.70 15.57 -15.83
C ILE A 126 -19.45 16.79 -16.36
N PHE A 127 -19.41 17.00 -17.69
CA PHE A 127 -20.12 18.12 -18.32
C PHE A 127 -21.62 18.11 -18.02
N LYS A 128 -22.23 16.93 -18.06
CA LYS A 128 -23.66 16.76 -17.79
C LYS A 128 -24.04 16.99 -16.32
N HIS A 129 -23.14 16.73 -15.37
CA HIS A 129 -23.43 16.68 -13.95
C HIS A 129 -22.55 17.63 -13.11
N GLN A 130 -22.01 18.71 -13.71
CA GLN A 130 -21.06 19.63 -13.08
C GLN A 130 -21.51 20.10 -11.69
N ASP A 131 -22.77 20.49 -11.55
CA ASP A 131 -23.32 21.05 -10.31
C ASP A 131 -23.45 20.02 -9.18
N GLU A 132 -23.52 18.72 -9.53
CA GLU A 132 -23.71 17.64 -8.57
C GLU A 132 -22.39 16.94 -8.17
N MET A 133 -21.29 17.18 -8.91
CA MET A 133 -20.04 16.47 -8.74
C MET A 133 -19.47 16.62 -7.31
N ALA A 134 -19.37 17.85 -6.83
CA ALA A 134 -18.74 18.15 -5.56
C ALA A 134 -19.54 17.62 -4.34
N ASP A 135 -20.85 17.47 -4.47
CA ASP A 135 -21.69 16.93 -3.40
C ASP A 135 -21.78 15.42 -3.41
N THR A 136 -21.47 14.78 -4.56
CA THR A 136 -21.66 13.34 -4.75
C THR A 136 -20.36 12.56 -4.65
N PHE A 137 -19.25 13.09 -5.19
CA PHE A 137 -18.01 12.35 -5.35
C PHE A 137 -16.87 12.90 -4.50
N HIS A 138 -16.06 11.99 -3.98
CA HIS A 138 -14.82 12.31 -3.29
C HIS A 138 -13.67 12.57 -4.27
N GLU A 139 -13.59 11.74 -5.32
CA GLU A 139 -12.52 11.73 -6.31
C GLU A 139 -13.05 11.36 -7.70
N VAL A 140 -12.41 11.89 -8.74
CA VAL A 140 -12.59 11.48 -10.14
C VAL A 140 -11.37 10.67 -10.58
N LEU A 141 -11.57 9.42 -11.02
CA LEU A 141 -10.53 8.62 -11.65
C LEU A 141 -10.57 8.84 -13.17
N ILE A 142 -9.60 9.54 -13.69
CA ILE A 142 -9.46 9.85 -15.13
C ILE A 142 -8.71 8.71 -15.79
N LEU A 143 -9.44 7.86 -16.54
CA LEU A 143 -8.89 6.68 -17.22
C LEU A 143 -8.20 7.00 -18.55
N ASN A 144 -8.40 8.20 -19.09
CA ASN A 144 -7.78 8.69 -20.31
C ASN A 144 -7.13 10.06 -20.05
N LYS A 145 -5.79 10.11 -19.98
CA LYS A 145 -5.06 11.35 -19.69
C LYS A 145 -5.32 12.46 -20.71
N ALA A 146 -5.72 12.15 -21.93
CA ALA A 146 -6.01 13.14 -22.97
C ALA A 146 -7.17 14.09 -22.62
N VAL A 147 -8.04 13.72 -21.66
CA VAL A 147 -9.16 14.58 -21.23
C VAL A 147 -8.85 15.39 -19.97
N LEU A 148 -7.64 15.28 -19.42
CA LEU A 148 -7.29 15.91 -18.14
C LEU A 148 -7.48 17.43 -18.17
N ASP A 149 -7.02 18.11 -19.22
CA ASP A 149 -7.13 19.57 -19.35
C ASP A 149 -8.61 20.05 -19.33
N ALA A 150 -9.48 19.31 -20.03
CA ALA A 150 -10.90 19.64 -20.07
C ALA A 150 -11.60 19.35 -18.73
N VAL A 151 -11.25 18.24 -18.07
CA VAL A 151 -11.83 17.86 -16.77
C VAL A 151 -11.45 18.86 -15.68
N GLU A 152 -10.19 19.33 -15.67
CA GLU A 152 -9.70 20.29 -14.68
C GLU A 152 -10.46 21.62 -14.71
N GLY A 153 -10.92 22.05 -15.88
CA GLY A 153 -11.77 23.24 -16.04
C GLY A 153 -13.24 23.07 -15.67
N MET A 154 -13.69 21.81 -15.47
CA MET A 154 -15.11 21.50 -15.26
C MET A 154 -15.49 21.21 -13.81
N THR A 155 -14.56 20.76 -12.98
CA THR A 155 -14.83 20.40 -11.58
C THR A 155 -13.63 20.59 -10.69
N ASP A 156 -13.87 21.00 -9.44
CA ASP A 156 -12.87 21.09 -8.38
C ASP A 156 -12.73 19.78 -7.57
N VAL A 157 -13.49 18.75 -7.89
CA VAL A 157 -13.34 17.41 -7.27
C VAL A 157 -11.93 16.89 -7.53
N PRO A 158 -11.22 16.38 -6.51
CA PRO A 158 -9.86 15.86 -6.70
C PRO A 158 -9.76 14.77 -7.78
N HIS A 159 -8.66 14.75 -8.50
CA HIS A 159 -8.44 13.81 -9.61
C HIS A 159 -7.31 12.83 -9.31
N VAL A 160 -7.52 11.57 -9.70
CA VAL A 160 -6.47 10.55 -9.86
C VAL A 160 -6.36 10.23 -11.34
N VAL A 161 -5.16 10.28 -11.90
CA VAL A 161 -4.92 10.08 -13.33
C VAL A 161 -4.34 8.68 -13.56
N TYR A 162 -5.00 7.92 -14.45
CA TYR A 162 -4.51 6.60 -14.84
C TYR A 162 -3.46 6.72 -15.95
N LEU A 163 -2.25 6.20 -15.68
CA LEU A 163 -1.10 6.24 -16.58
C LEU A 163 -0.65 4.81 -16.92
N ASN A 164 -0.47 4.53 -18.20
CA ASN A 164 0.13 3.27 -18.64
C ASN A 164 1.66 3.33 -18.55
N ASP A 165 2.20 4.44 -19.02
CA ASP A 165 3.61 4.83 -18.93
C ASP A 165 3.68 6.35 -18.82
N ALA A 166 4.75 6.85 -18.26
CA ALA A 166 5.12 8.26 -18.24
C ALA A 166 6.58 8.37 -17.76
N ASP A 167 7.30 9.36 -18.24
CA ASP A 167 8.58 9.74 -17.66
C ASP A 167 8.39 10.63 -16.41
N TYR A 168 9.50 10.94 -15.75
CA TYR A 168 9.47 11.74 -14.53
C TYR A 168 8.88 13.13 -14.74
N ASP A 169 9.24 13.81 -15.84
CA ASP A 169 8.81 15.17 -16.12
C ASP A 169 7.31 15.23 -16.40
N GLU A 170 6.77 14.23 -17.10
CA GLU A 170 5.33 14.09 -17.30
C GLU A 170 4.59 13.83 -15.98
N ILE A 171 5.09 12.94 -15.12
CA ILE A 171 4.52 12.67 -13.79
C ILE A 171 4.52 13.95 -12.96
N LEU A 172 5.64 14.67 -12.90
CA LEU A 172 5.78 15.94 -12.16
C LEU A 172 4.78 16.97 -12.69
N SER A 173 4.68 17.14 -14.02
CA SER A 173 3.73 18.05 -14.65
C SER A 173 2.28 17.73 -14.30
N ILE A 174 1.89 16.45 -14.32
CA ILE A 174 0.53 16.00 -13.97
C ILE A 174 0.23 16.27 -12.50
N LEU A 175 1.14 15.88 -11.58
CA LEU A 175 0.95 16.02 -10.13
C LEU A 175 1.05 17.49 -9.64
N SER A 176 1.64 18.38 -10.42
CA SER A 176 1.72 19.83 -10.13
C SER A 176 0.38 20.54 -10.36
N ARG A 177 -0.60 19.90 -10.99
CA ARG A 177 -1.92 20.50 -11.28
C ARG A 177 -2.76 20.61 -10.00
N LYS A 178 -3.52 21.70 -9.90
CA LYS A 178 -4.27 22.10 -8.70
C LYS A 178 -5.14 20.98 -8.11
N ASN A 179 -5.85 20.23 -8.96
CA ASN A 179 -6.85 19.25 -8.51
C ASN A 179 -6.35 17.80 -8.60
N VAL A 180 -5.15 17.55 -9.12
CA VAL A 180 -4.58 16.20 -9.17
C VAL A 180 -4.00 15.83 -7.80
N ARG A 181 -4.39 14.68 -7.28
CA ARG A 181 -3.97 14.16 -5.96
C ARG A 181 -3.21 12.85 -6.04
N GLY A 182 -3.13 12.26 -7.22
CA GLY A 182 -2.42 10.99 -7.39
C GLY A 182 -2.44 10.47 -8.81
N ILE A 183 -1.62 9.45 -9.00
CA ILE A 183 -1.57 8.68 -10.25
C ILE A 183 -1.82 7.20 -9.94
N ALA A 184 -2.35 6.49 -10.93
CA ALA A 184 -2.62 5.05 -10.87
C ALA A 184 -2.28 4.40 -12.22
N GLY A 185 -2.41 3.09 -12.33
CA GLY A 185 -2.29 2.38 -13.60
C GLY A 185 -1.07 1.50 -13.74
N SER A 186 -0.77 1.09 -14.97
CA SER A 186 0.29 0.12 -15.28
C SER A 186 1.68 0.60 -14.88
N LEU A 187 1.91 1.93 -14.94
CA LEU A 187 3.15 2.55 -14.46
C LEU A 187 3.43 2.19 -13.00
N ILE A 188 2.42 2.31 -12.14
CA ILE A 188 2.53 2.03 -10.70
C ILE A 188 2.60 0.54 -10.42
N ASN A 189 1.97 -0.30 -11.24
CA ASN A 189 1.99 -1.75 -11.10
C ASN A 189 3.32 -2.38 -11.58
N ASN A 190 4.15 -1.63 -12.29
CA ASN A 190 5.41 -2.15 -12.82
C ASN A 190 6.38 -2.47 -11.67
N PRO A 191 6.82 -3.72 -11.50
CA PRO A 191 7.72 -4.11 -10.41
C PRO A 191 9.11 -3.44 -10.49
N LYS A 192 9.45 -2.80 -11.62
CA LYS A 192 10.68 -2.02 -11.76
C LYS A 192 10.54 -0.59 -11.24
N THR A 193 9.32 -0.12 -11.00
CA THR A 193 9.07 1.21 -10.45
C THR A 193 9.32 1.19 -8.95
N ASP A 194 10.33 1.90 -8.48
CA ASP A 194 10.55 2.13 -7.05
C ASP A 194 9.64 3.27 -6.58
N ILE A 195 8.56 2.92 -5.92
CA ILE A 195 7.51 3.87 -5.51
C ILE A 195 8.04 4.87 -4.47
N MET A 196 8.83 4.40 -3.50
CA MET A 196 9.36 5.27 -2.45
C MET A 196 10.43 6.23 -2.99
N GLU A 197 11.30 5.75 -3.88
CA GLU A 197 12.26 6.61 -4.56
C GLU A 197 11.56 7.67 -5.41
N MET A 198 10.55 7.29 -6.19
CA MET A 198 9.73 8.22 -6.98
C MET A 198 9.04 9.26 -6.08
N LYS A 199 8.46 8.87 -4.94
CA LYS A 199 7.86 9.78 -3.97
C LYS A 199 8.90 10.75 -3.39
N SER A 200 10.10 10.27 -3.06
CA SER A 200 11.19 11.09 -2.55
C SER A 200 11.62 12.16 -3.57
N GLN A 201 11.81 11.78 -4.83
CA GLN A 201 12.16 12.71 -5.92
C GLN A 201 11.05 13.75 -6.15
N LEU A 202 9.79 13.33 -6.18
CA LEU A 202 8.64 14.24 -6.33
C LEU A 202 8.51 15.21 -5.14
N SER A 203 8.75 14.71 -3.93
CA SER A 203 8.76 15.54 -2.72
C SER A 203 9.87 16.61 -2.78
N ALA A 204 11.07 16.24 -3.24
CA ALA A 204 12.17 17.17 -3.46
C ALA A 204 11.83 18.24 -4.52
N SER A 205 10.95 17.93 -5.47
CA SER A 205 10.43 18.86 -6.48
C SER A 205 9.20 19.66 -6.02
N GLY A 206 8.82 19.57 -4.72
CA GLY A 206 7.75 20.37 -4.11
C GLY A 206 6.36 19.76 -4.18
N ILE A 207 6.20 18.52 -4.65
CA ILE A 207 4.92 17.81 -4.60
C ILE A 207 4.76 17.20 -3.22
N LYS A 208 3.63 17.46 -2.57
CA LYS A 208 3.33 16.83 -1.27
C LYS A 208 3.08 15.33 -1.45
N MET A 209 3.99 14.51 -0.91
CA MET A 209 3.91 13.05 -0.91
C MET A 209 3.74 12.50 0.51
N ASP A 210 3.16 11.31 0.61
CA ASP A 210 3.13 10.52 1.85
C ASP A 210 4.45 9.74 1.96
N ASN A 211 5.44 10.36 2.60
CA ASN A 211 6.79 9.83 2.83
C ASN A 211 7.02 9.63 4.32
N PHE A 212 8.09 8.91 4.67
CA PHE A 212 8.56 8.87 6.05
C PHE A 212 9.08 10.26 6.45
N GLU A 213 8.48 10.84 7.50
CA GLU A 213 8.95 12.08 8.12
C GLU A 213 9.59 11.72 9.48
N PRO A 214 10.95 11.76 9.59
CA PRO A 214 11.61 11.37 10.81
C PRO A 214 11.39 12.41 11.92
N ASN A 215 10.98 11.95 13.11
CA ASN A 215 10.89 12.77 14.32
C ASN A 215 12.27 13.02 14.98
N LEU A 216 13.24 12.13 14.70
CA LEU A 216 14.62 12.22 15.17
C LEU A 216 15.57 12.29 13.97
N LYS A 217 16.59 13.12 14.08
CA LYS A 217 17.66 13.23 13.09
C LYS A 217 18.81 12.28 13.44
N TRP A 218 19.66 11.97 12.47
CA TRP A 218 20.87 11.21 12.73
C TRP A 218 21.77 11.83 13.82
N SER A 219 21.83 13.18 13.87
CA SER A 219 22.58 13.92 14.90
C SER A 219 22.12 13.62 16.32
N ASP A 220 20.87 13.25 16.52
CA ASP A 220 20.28 13.00 17.84
C ASP A 220 20.66 11.62 18.39
N LEU A 221 21.09 10.71 17.52
CA LEU A 221 21.50 9.35 17.91
C LEU A 221 22.92 9.34 18.46
N LYS A 222 23.19 8.47 19.41
CA LYS A 222 24.52 8.20 19.96
C LYS A 222 25.21 7.12 19.14
N LYS A 223 26.29 7.48 18.50
CA LYS A 223 27.10 6.59 17.67
C LYS A 223 28.13 5.86 18.52
N ASN A 224 28.50 4.65 18.10
CA ASN A 224 29.65 3.95 18.65
C ASN A 224 30.98 4.61 18.20
N SER A 225 32.12 4.03 18.59
CA SER A 225 33.46 4.53 18.24
C SER A 225 33.73 4.63 16.74
N ASP A 226 33.00 3.85 15.93
CA ASP A 226 33.12 3.82 14.48
C ASP A 226 32.14 4.76 13.78
N GLY A 227 31.40 5.59 14.54
CA GLY A 227 30.41 6.52 14.02
C GLY A 227 29.12 5.87 13.55
N MET A 228 28.80 4.67 14.02
CA MET A 228 27.66 3.88 13.62
C MET A 228 26.68 3.62 14.75
N VAL A 229 25.43 3.31 14.38
CA VAL A 229 24.38 2.88 15.31
C VAL A 229 23.98 1.44 14.94
N PRO A 230 23.92 0.52 15.92
CA PRO A 230 23.39 -0.82 15.71
C PRO A 230 21.88 -0.77 15.45
N VAL A 231 21.42 -1.68 14.58
CA VAL A 231 20.02 -1.82 14.22
C VAL A 231 19.57 -3.24 14.45
N ILE A 232 18.63 -3.43 15.36
CA ILE A 232 17.91 -4.69 15.56
C ILE A 232 16.74 -4.71 14.58
N VAL A 233 16.67 -5.74 13.75
CA VAL A 233 15.63 -5.89 12.73
C VAL A 233 14.64 -6.94 13.16
N GLN A 234 13.36 -6.57 13.19
CA GLN A 234 12.26 -7.40 13.68
C GLN A 234 11.16 -7.47 12.61
N ASP A 235 10.61 -8.66 12.37
CA ASP A 235 9.42 -8.79 11.54
C ASP A 235 8.21 -8.13 12.22
N TYR A 236 7.49 -7.27 11.50
CA TYR A 236 6.42 -6.47 12.10
C TYR A 236 5.14 -7.27 12.38
N ARG A 237 4.95 -8.44 11.76
CA ARG A 237 3.77 -9.30 11.95
C ARG A 237 3.97 -10.32 13.06
N THR A 238 5.17 -10.90 13.12
CA THR A 238 5.49 -12.01 14.03
C THR A 238 6.23 -11.57 15.29
N ASP A 239 6.79 -10.36 15.28
CA ASP A 239 7.74 -9.85 16.27
C ASP A 239 9.02 -10.70 16.39
N GLU A 240 9.30 -11.57 15.42
CA GLU A 240 10.54 -12.34 15.37
C GLU A 240 11.73 -11.41 15.07
N VAL A 241 12.81 -11.53 15.86
CA VAL A 241 14.06 -10.81 15.59
C VAL A 241 14.78 -11.51 14.43
N LEU A 242 14.98 -10.78 13.34
CA LEU A 242 15.50 -11.32 12.08
C LEU A 242 17.03 -11.26 12.00
N MET A 243 17.60 -10.10 12.35
CA MET A 243 19.05 -9.88 12.25
C MET A 243 19.48 -8.64 13.04
N LEU A 244 20.79 -8.45 13.18
CA LEU A 244 21.41 -7.21 13.63
C LEU A 244 22.40 -6.74 12.55
N ALA A 245 22.39 -5.45 12.29
CA ALA A 245 23.31 -4.79 11.37
C ALA A 245 23.68 -3.39 11.92
N TYR A 246 24.40 -2.59 11.12
CA TYR A 246 24.81 -1.24 11.50
C TYR A 246 24.43 -0.24 10.43
N MET A 247 24.15 0.99 10.84
CA MET A 247 23.96 2.15 9.98
C MET A 247 24.99 3.23 10.28
N ASN A 248 25.44 3.91 9.24
CA ASN A 248 25.99 5.26 9.27
C ASN A 248 24.90 6.25 8.87
N GLU A 249 25.19 7.55 8.84
CA GLU A 249 24.24 8.61 8.44
C GLU A 249 23.63 8.37 7.06
N GLU A 250 24.46 8.06 6.07
CA GLU A 250 24.03 7.81 4.70
C GLU A 250 23.10 6.59 4.58
N ALA A 251 23.36 5.52 5.35
CA ALA A 251 22.48 4.35 5.41
C ALA A 251 21.11 4.68 6.05
N PHE A 252 21.11 5.50 7.09
CA PHE A 252 19.89 5.98 7.77
C PHE A 252 19.04 6.82 6.83
N ASP A 253 19.63 7.85 6.20
CA ASP A 253 18.93 8.74 5.28
C ASP A 253 18.40 7.97 4.06
N THR A 254 19.22 7.08 3.49
CA THR A 254 18.79 6.22 2.39
C THR A 254 17.61 5.35 2.79
N THR A 255 17.65 4.73 3.98
CA THR A 255 16.54 3.90 4.47
C THR A 255 15.23 4.67 4.54
N ILE A 256 15.25 5.90 5.05
CA ILE A 256 14.06 6.76 5.14
C ILE A 256 13.57 7.15 3.74
N ASN A 257 14.47 7.52 2.85
CA ASN A 257 14.12 7.99 1.52
C ASN A 257 13.50 6.91 0.63
N ILE A 258 14.07 5.69 0.64
CA ILE A 258 13.60 4.61 -0.25
C ILE A 258 12.67 3.59 0.43
N GLY A 259 12.45 3.72 1.76
CA GLY A 259 11.57 2.80 2.51
C GLY A 259 12.07 1.35 2.58
N LYS A 260 13.33 1.10 2.27
CA LYS A 260 13.98 -0.21 2.30
C LYS A 260 15.19 -0.15 3.22
N MET A 261 15.37 -1.19 4.05
CA MET A 261 16.49 -1.24 4.97
C MET A 261 17.83 -1.21 4.23
N THR A 262 18.58 -0.15 4.46
CA THR A 262 19.94 0.04 3.99
C THR A 262 20.88 0.07 5.19
N TYR A 263 21.98 -0.64 5.10
CA TYR A 263 22.98 -0.81 6.14
C TYR A 263 24.36 -0.38 5.65
N TYR A 264 25.26 -0.20 6.60
CA TYR A 264 26.66 0.00 6.30
C TYR A 264 27.48 -1.25 6.66
N SER A 265 28.15 -1.81 5.66
CA SER A 265 29.03 -2.98 5.83
C SER A 265 30.41 -2.53 6.28
N ARG A 266 30.77 -2.78 7.57
CA ARG A 266 32.09 -2.45 8.13
C ARG A 266 33.23 -3.16 7.38
N SER A 267 33.04 -4.42 7.00
CA SER A 267 34.09 -5.22 6.36
C SER A 267 34.32 -4.82 4.89
N ARG A 268 33.28 -4.34 4.18
CA ARG A 268 33.35 -3.93 2.79
C ARG A 268 33.49 -2.42 2.62
N ASN A 269 33.23 -1.67 3.70
CA ASN A 269 33.22 -0.22 3.71
C ASN A 269 32.29 0.40 2.65
N GLU A 270 31.05 -0.15 2.56
CA GLU A 270 30.06 0.25 1.57
C GLU A 270 28.63 0.17 2.11
N LEU A 271 27.73 0.94 1.49
CA LEU A 271 26.29 0.81 1.71
C LEU A 271 25.78 -0.53 1.14
N TRP A 272 24.79 -1.09 1.82
CA TRP A 272 24.15 -2.32 1.43
C TRP A 272 22.65 -2.27 1.69
N THR A 273 21.83 -2.09 0.66
CA THR A 273 20.39 -2.21 0.75
C THR A 273 19.99 -3.69 0.68
N LYS A 274 19.28 -4.15 1.70
CA LYS A 274 18.86 -5.54 1.83
C LYS A 274 17.95 -5.95 0.69
N GLY A 275 18.33 -7.02 0.02
CA GLY A 275 17.52 -7.68 -1.01
C GLY A 275 17.67 -7.13 -2.42
N LEU A 276 18.49 -6.11 -2.69
CA LEU A 276 18.67 -5.60 -4.07
C LEU A 276 19.15 -6.69 -5.06
N THR A 277 20.00 -7.60 -4.59
CA THR A 277 20.53 -8.70 -5.43
C THR A 277 19.71 -9.98 -5.30
N SER A 278 19.26 -10.30 -4.08
CA SER A 278 18.59 -11.59 -3.78
C SER A 278 17.07 -11.56 -3.94
N GLY A 279 16.46 -10.38 -4.03
CA GLY A 279 15.00 -10.20 -3.95
C GLY A 279 14.43 -10.27 -2.52
N HIS A 280 15.25 -10.60 -1.50
CA HIS A 280 14.82 -10.69 -0.10
C HIS A 280 14.81 -9.32 0.57
N ILE A 281 13.92 -8.44 0.11
CA ILE A 281 13.82 -7.03 0.54
C ILE A 281 13.25 -6.94 1.95
N GLN A 282 13.66 -5.91 2.69
CA GLN A 282 13.10 -5.49 3.97
C GLN A 282 12.44 -4.13 3.79
N TYR A 283 11.11 -4.09 3.70
CA TYR A 283 10.35 -2.85 3.65
C TYR A 283 10.14 -2.30 5.05
N VAL A 284 10.49 -1.04 5.26
CA VAL A 284 10.38 -0.37 6.55
C VAL A 284 8.91 -0.17 6.92
N LYS A 285 8.56 -0.54 8.16
CA LYS A 285 7.26 -0.22 8.78
C LYS A 285 7.45 0.83 9.89
N SER A 286 8.50 0.72 10.70
CA SER A 286 8.88 1.74 11.66
C SER A 286 10.35 1.66 12.03
N LEU A 287 10.93 2.80 12.40
CA LEU A 287 12.23 2.91 13.03
C LEU A 287 12.04 3.59 14.39
N THR A 288 12.53 3.01 15.45
CA THR A 288 12.38 3.52 16.83
C THR A 288 13.74 3.46 17.52
N ALA A 289 14.21 4.59 18.06
CA ALA A 289 15.39 4.60 18.91
C ALA A 289 15.04 4.08 20.30
N ASP A 290 16.02 3.47 21.00
CA ASP A 290 15.87 3.07 22.39
C ASP A 290 15.94 4.28 23.35
N CYS A 291 15.92 4.02 24.66
CA CYS A 291 15.75 5.07 25.67
C CYS A 291 16.94 6.05 25.78
N ASP A 292 18.12 5.67 25.33
CA ASP A 292 19.32 6.51 25.35
C ASP A 292 19.91 6.79 23.97
N TYR A 293 19.14 6.45 22.91
CA TYR A 293 19.40 6.76 21.50
C TYR A 293 20.65 6.11 20.90
N ASP A 294 21.10 4.99 21.44
CA ASP A 294 22.29 4.29 20.94
C ASP A 294 22.00 3.05 20.09
N THR A 295 20.71 2.66 19.98
CA THR A 295 20.26 1.50 19.21
C THR A 295 18.95 1.81 18.49
N ILE A 296 18.79 1.31 17.26
CA ILE A 296 17.55 1.41 16.51
C ILE A 296 16.85 0.05 16.47
N LEU A 297 15.56 0.00 16.79
CA LEU A 297 14.67 -1.10 16.46
C LEU A 297 13.94 -0.79 15.14
N ALA A 298 14.21 -1.58 14.10
CA ALA A 298 13.54 -1.51 12.81
C ALA A 298 12.50 -2.62 12.71
N LYS A 299 11.21 -2.26 12.66
CA LYS A 299 10.15 -3.19 12.26
C LYS A 299 10.00 -3.18 10.76
N VAL A 300 10.06 -4.37 10.14
CA VAL A 300 10.08 -4.52 8.68
C VAL A 300 9.08 -5.58 8.20
N SER A 301 8.61 -5.44 6.97
CA SER A 301 8.05 -6.56 6.21
C SER A 301 9.19 -7.24 5.47
N GLN A 302 9.49 -8.48 5.87
CA GLN A 302 10.56 -9.28 5.26
C GLN A 302 10.03 -10.10 4.09
N ILE A 303 10.63 -9.92 2.91
CA ILE A 303 10.37 -10.79 1.76
C ILE A 303 11.41 -11.91 1.75
N GLY A 304 10.94 -13.17 1.78
CA GLY A 304 11.83 -14.32 1.82
C GLY A 304 12.70 -14.40 3.09
N ALA A 305 13.83 -15.08 3.02
CA ALA A 305 14.73 -15.30 4.14
C ALA A 305 15.57 -14.06 4.48
N ALA A 306 15.65 -13.67 5.75
CA ALA A 306 16.54 -12.60 6.19
C ALA A 306 18.02 -13.04 6.16
N CYS A 307 18.31 -14.28 6.50
CA CYS A 307 19.66 -14.81 6.54
C CYS A 307 20.18 -15.21 5.15
N HIS A 308 21.45 -14.98 4.87
CA HIS A 308 22.13 -15.42 3.64
C HIS A 308 22.23 -16.96 3.51
N THR A 309 22.04 -17.69 4.62
CA THR A 309 22.00 -19.16 4.64
C THR A 309 20.64 -19.74 4.25
N GLY A 310 19.65 -18.89 3.99
CA GLY A 310 18.27 -19.30 3.67
C GLY A 310 17.34 -19.44 4.87
N ASN A 311 17.83 -19.22 6.10
CA ASN A 311 16.98 -19.21 7.29
C ASN A 311 16.16 -17.91 7.41
N GLN A 312 14.96 -17.98 7.98
CA GLN A 312 14.09 -16.83 8.22
C GLN A 312 14.79 -15.78 9.07
N SER A 313 15.46 -16.18 10.14
CA SER A 313 16.23 -15.35 11.06
C SER A 313 17.72 -15.72 11.03
N CYS A 314 18.60 -14.76 11.37
CA CYS A 314 20.00 -15.02 11.64
C CYS A 314 20.25 -15.68 13.00
N PHE A 315 19.27 -15.66 13.90
CA PHE A 315 19.36 -16.13 15.29
C PHE A 315 18.84 -17.58 15.41
N PHE A 316 19.52 -18.53 14.77
CA PHE A 316 19.13 -19.95 14.77
C PHE A 316 20.16 -20.87 15.49
N ASN A 317 21.33 -20.35 15.89
CA ASN A 317 22.33 -21.08 16.67
C ASN A 317 22.06 -20.90 18.16
N GLU A 318 21.43 -21.87 18.78
CA GLU A 318 21.13 -21.83 20.22
C GLU A 318 22.41 -21.98 21.05
N ILE A 319 22.65 -21.03 21.96
CA ILE A 319 23.79 -21.05 22.90
C ILE A 319 23.42 -21.81 24.17
N VAL A 320 22.24 -21.53 24.72
CA VAL A 320 21.72 -22.19 25.90
C VAL A 320 20.18 -22.18 25.92
N LYS A 321 19.59 -23.30 26.28
CA LYS A 321 18.14 -23.43 26.46
C LYS A 321 17.86 -24.07 27.83
N LYS A 322 16.83 -23.56 28.49
CA LYS A 322 16.27 -24.22 29.69
C LYS A 322 15.22 -25.24 29.26
N GLU A 323 15.37 -26.49 29.64
CA GLU A 323 14.47 -27.59 29.27
C GLU A 323 13.00 -27.39 29.72
N TYR A 324 12.78 -26.57 30.77
CA TYR A 324 11.43 -26.31 31.31
C TYR A 324 10.75 -25.04 30.76
N VAL A 325 11.20 -24.49 29.62
CA VAL A 325 10.54 -23.41 28.88
C VAL A 325 9.50 -23.97 27.90
N GLU A 326 8.97 -25.19 28.11
CA GLU A 326 7.75 -25.58 27.42
C GLU A 326 6.62 -24.64 27.84
N LYS A 327 5.97 -24.03 26.84
CA LYS A 327 4.78 -23.19 27.07
C LYS A 327 3.77 -24.01 27.83
N ASN A 328 3.53 -23.66 29.09
CA ASN A 328 2.48 -24.33 29.88
C ASN A 328 1.16 -24.23 29.10
N PRO A 329 0.56 -25.35 28.63
CA PRO A 329 -0.68 -25.33 27.87
C PRO A 329 -1.81 -24.57 28.56
N GLN A 330 -1.86 -24.60 29.91
CA GLN A 330 -2.86 -23.87 30.69
C GLN A 330 -2.65 -22.35 30.61
N LYS A 331 -1.41 -21.88 30.52
CA LYS A 331 -1.11 -20.44 30.33
C LYS A 331 -1.55 -19.98 28.93
N VAL A 332 -1.27 -20.75 27.88
CA VAL A 332 -1.71 -20.46 26.51
C VAL A 332 -3.23 -20.40 26.43
N LEU A 333 -3.93 -21.33 27.05
CA LEU A 333 -5.40 -21.33 27.13
C LEU A 333 -5.93 -20.12 27.92
N GLY A 334 -5.26 -19.72 29.00
CA GLY A 334 -5.58 -18.51 29.78
C GLY A 334 -5.42 -17.24 28.94
N ASP A 335 -4.35 -17.12 28.18
CA ASP A 335 -4.10 -15.97 27.30
C ASP A 335 -5.15 -15.88 26.19
N VAL A 336 -5.49 -17.00 25.53
CA VAL A 336 -6.57 -17.09 24.53
C VAL A 336 -7.92 -16.71 25.13
N TYR A 337 -8.21 -17.20 26.34
CA TYR A 337 -9.45 -16.88 27.05
C TYR A 337 -9.55 -15.37 27.36
N ASN A 338 -8.48 -14.75 27.82
CA ASN A 338 -8.43 -13.30 28.08
C ASN A 338 -8.64 -12.48 26.80
N ILE A 339 -8.03 -12.86 25.67
CA ILE A 339 -8.25 -12.24 24.37
C ILE A 339 -9.74 -12.31 23.95
N ILE A 340 -10.38 -13.47 24.19
CA ILE A 340 -11.80 -13.65 23.87
C ILE A 340 -12.69 -12.76 24.77
N LEU A 341 -12.35 -12.65 26.07
CA LEU A 341 -13.08 -11.78 26.98
C LEU A 341 -12.98 -10.29 26.63
N ASP A 342 -11.80 -9.84 26.24
CA ASP A 342 -11.59 -8.43 25.85
C ASP A 342 -12.34 -8.09 24.55
N ARG A 343 -12.42 -9.02 23.61
CA ARG A 343 -13.23 -8.86 22.38
C ARG A 343 -14.74 -8.86 22.63
N ARG A 344 -15.22 -9.39 23.75
CA ARG A 344 -16.64 -9.35 24.12
C ARG A 344 -17.05 -8.06 24.85
N LYS A 345 -16.06 -7.27 25.34
CA LYS A 345 -16.30 -6.01 26.04
C LYS A 345 -16.29 -4.80 25.09
N ASN A 346 -15.79 -4.99 23.87
CA ASN A 346 -15.78 -4.02 22.77
C ASN A 346 -16.78 -4.44 21.67
#